data_97ed71c0eb807a32e587fc8c4f6b0027
#
_entry.id   97ed71c0eb807a32e587fc8c4f6b0027
#
_cell.length_a   1.000
_cell.length_b   1.000
_cell.length_c   1.000
_cell.angle_alpha   90.00
_cell.angle_beta   90.00
_cell.angle_gamma   90.00
#
_symmetry.space_group_name_H-M   'P 1'
#
loop_
_entity.id
_entity.type
_entity.pdbx_description
1 polymer ?
#
loop_
_entity_poly.entity_id
_entity_poly.type
_entity_poly.pdbx_seq_one_letter_code
_entity_poly.pdbx_strand_id
1 'polypeptide(L)'
;MSVPRPAFAALVLLALAAPAPAERQADRVIVHGDGFAFGVKEPPAWRADLGHAPRFGAHVLFYQTKHALRGNATLIMVRLTTSAANDAAQDLQSDMDDYRRRFGGVAFRDLEVSHPEYACVAKEFAVESLFHEYLTYVSPGRGRTERFAAALNTEAAASPAELEAYRAIVGSLMLLEAASAPAR
;
A
#
# COMPACT_ATOMS: atom_id res chain seq x y z
N MET A 1 34.61 60.05 -4.63
CA MET A 1 34.05 59.23 -5.75
C MET A 1 33.98 57.77 -5.27
N SER A 2 32.84 57.31 -4.82
CA SER A 2 32.63 55.96 -4.29
C SER A 2 31.95 55.12 -5.37
N VAL A 3 32.52 53.99 -5.70
CA VAL A 3 32.02 53.04 -6.69
C VAL A 3 31.11 52.04 -5.95
N PRO A 4 29.83 51.84 -6.37
CA PRO A 4 28.97 50.85 -5.75
C PRO A 4 29.33 49.43 -6.23
N ARG A 5 29.42 48.50 -5.26
CA ARG A 5 29.59 47.07 -5.48
C ARG A 5 28.23 46.43 -5.88
N PRO A 6 28.18 45.56 -6.90
CA PRO A 6 26.96 44.84 -7.21
C PRO A 6 26.73 43.73 -6.20
N ALA A 7 25.53 43.66 -5.65
CA ALA A 7 25.04 42.57 -4.84
C ALA A 7 24.69 41.39 -5.74
N PHE A 8 25.41 40.27 -5.58
CA PHE A 8 25.06 38.97 -6.18
C PHE A 8 23.87 38.37 -5.42
N ALA A 9 22.72 38.41 -6.03
CA ALA A 9 21.56 37.62 -5.58
C ALA A 9 21.80 36.15 -5.90
N ALA A 10 22.04 35.33 -4.89
CA ALA A 10 22.11 33.87 -5.04
C ALA A 10 20.68 33.35 -5.22
N LEU A 11 20.38 32.90 -6.44
CA LEU A 11 19.12 32.20 -6.77
C LEU A 11 19.25 30.76 -6.25
N VAL A 12 18.63 30.46 -5.12
CA VAL A 12 18.50 29.09 -4.61
C VAL A 12 17.43 28.38 -5.43
N LEU A 13 17.83 27.57 -6.41
CA LEU A 13 16.94 26.64 -7.07
C LEU A 13 16.59 25.50 -6.07
N LEU A 14 15.41 25.54 -5.50
CA LEU A 14 14.81 24.38 -4.87
C LEU A 14 14.47 23.36 -5.98
N ALA A 15 15.32 22.36 -6.15
CA ALA A 15 14.98 21.19 -6.94
C ALA A 15 13.88 20.42 -6.22
N LEU A 16 12.63 20.58 -6.68
CA LEU A 16 11.52 19.67 -6.32
C LEU A 16 11.91 18.28 -6.81
N ALA A 17 12.24 17.39 -5.87
CA ALA A 17 12.47 15.99 -6.18
C ALA A 17 11.17 15.42 -6.76
N ALA A 18 11.17 15.17 -8.07
CA ALA A 18 10.08 14.46 -8.71
C ALA A 18 10.00 13.03 -8.10
N PRO A 19 8.78 12.49 -7.87
CA PRO A 19 8.66 11.12 -7.41
C PRO A 19 9.38 10.20 -8.41
N ALA A 20 10.19 9.26 -7.89
CA ALA A 20 10.93 8.34 -8.71
C ALA A 20 9.98 7.58 -9.66
N PRO A 21 10.31 7.42 -10.93
CA PRO A 21 9.45 6.73 -11.89
C PRO A 21 9.28 5.27 -11.46
N ALA A 22 8.03 4.78 -11.55
CA ALA A 22 7.75 3.37 -11.37
C ALA A 22 8.39 2.57 -12.50
N GLU A 23 9.33 1.71 -12.14
CA GLU A 23 9.97 0.82 -13.09
C GLU A 23 9.12 -0.45 -13.25
N ARG A 24 8.66 -0.76 -14.46
CA ARG A 24 7.99 -2.02 -14.77
C ARG A 24 9.03 -3.07 -15.15
N GLN A 25 9.27 -4.03 -14.27
CA GLN A 25 9.85 -5.30 -14.68
C GLN A 25 8.75 -6.15 -15.29
N ALA A 26 9.06 -6.96 -16.30
CA ALA A 26 8.16 -7.61 -17.28
C ALA A 26 6.76 -8.08 -16.81
N ASP A 27 6.54 -8.31 -15.51
CA ASP A 27 5.26 -8.74 -14.93
C ASP A 27 4.95 -8.09 -13.56
N ARG A 28 5.76 -7.11 -13.11
CA ARG A 28 5.64 -6.51 -11.78
C ARG A 28 5.69 -4.99 -11.81
N VAL A 29 4.93 -4.39 -10.93
CA VAL A 29 5.05 -2.98 -10.55
C VAL A 29 6.06 -2.92 -9.41
N ILE A 30 7.13 -2.14 -9.60
CA ILE A 30 8.11 -1.88 -8.55
C ILE A 30 7.75 -0.55 -7.89
N VAL A 31 7.58 -0.60 -6.58
CA VAL A 31 7.25 0.55 -5.75
C VAL A 31 8.49 0.93 -4.95
N HIS A 32 8.95 2.16 -5.13
CA HIS A 32 10.06 2.73 -4.37
C HIS A 32 9.54 3.72 -3.34
N GLY A 33 10.09 3.66 -2.14
CA GLY A 33 9.87 4.62 -1.07
C GLY A 33 11.18 5.03 -0.42
N ASP A 34 11.11 5.81 0.65
CA ASP A 34 12.28 6.22 1.41
C ASP A 34 12.82 5.02 2.22
N GLY A 35 13.97 4.50 1.78
CA GLY A 35 14.64 3.36 2.43
C GLY A 35 14.03 1.98 2.14
N PHE A 36 13.09 1.86 1.20
CA PHE A 36 12.51 0.56 0.83
C PHE A 36 12.17 0.46 -0.66
N ALA A 37 12.06 -0.77 -1.14
CA ALA A 37 11.43 -1.09 -2.41
C ALA A 37 10.67 -2.42 -2.29
N PHE A 38 9.57 -2.55 -3.03
CA PHE A 38 8.86 -3.82 -3.13
C PHE A 38 8.24 -4.01 -4.51
N GLY A 39 8.07 -5.28 -4.88
CA GLY A 39 7.41 -5.69 -6.12
C GLY A 39 6.02 -6.25 -5.86
N VAL A 40 5.10 -5.98 -6.77
CA VAL A 40 3.74 -6.54 -6.74
C VAL A 40 3.25 -6.77 -8.17
N LYS A 41 2.50 -7.85 -8.41
CA LYS A 41 1.90 -8.14 -9.72
C LYS A 41 0.59 -7.40 -9.90
N GLU A 42 0.38 -6.88 -11.11
CA GLU A 42 -0.88 -6.31 -11.54
C GLU A 42 -1.80 -7.45 -12.03
N PRO A 43 -2.95 -7.72 -11.40
CA PRO A 43 -3.86 -8.76 -11.86
C PRO A 43 -4.52 -8.38 -13.20
N PRO A 44 -4.97 -9.38 -14.00
CA PRO A 44 -5.75 -9.10 -15.18
C PRO A 44 -6.97 -8.22 -14.89
N ALA A 45 -7.25 -7.27 -15.78
CA ALA A 45 -8.34 -6.29 -15.67
C ALA A 45 -8.21 -5.28 -14.51
N TRP A 46 -7.10 -5.26 -13.80
CA TRP A 46 -6.77 -4.25 -12.80
C TRP A 46 -5.62 -3.36 -13.29
N ARG A 47 -5.51 -2.19 -12.73
CA ARG A 47 -4.44 -1.22 -13.03
C ARG A 47 -3.85 -0.67 -11.76
N ALA A 48 -2.52 -0.68 -11.70
CA ALA A 48 -1.76 -0.05 -10.63
C ALA A 48 -1.66 1.47 -10.85
N ASP A 49 -1.85 2.23 -9.78
CA ASP A 49 -1.71 3.68 -9.74
C ASP A 49 -0.88 4.08 -8.52
N LEU A 50 0.30 4.61 -8.79
CA LEU A 50 1.19 5.13 -7.76
C LEU A 50 0.97 6.63 -7.51
N GLY A 51 0.48 7.35 -8.54
CA GLY A 51 0.30 8.79 -8.46
C GLY A 51 -0.81 9.22 -7.50
N HIS A 52 -1.90 8.44 -7.43
CA HIS A 52 -3.01 8.71 -6.51
C HIS A 52 -2.90 7.96 -5.18
N ALA A 53 -2.09 6.90 -5.10
CA ALA A 53 -1.96 6.07 -3.91
C ALA A 53 -1.71 6.85 -2.60
N PRO A 54 -0.84 7.89 -2.54
CA PRO A 54 -0.59 8.63 -1.31
C PRO A 54 -1.84 9.32 -0.73
N ARG A 55 -2.82 9.68 -1.57
CA ARG A 55 -4.09 10.29 -1.11
C ARG A 55 -4.94 9.32 -0.29
N PHE A 56 -4.69 8.02 -0.45
CA PHE A 56 -5.35 6.93 0.27
C PHE A 56 -4.47 6.33 1.37
N GLY A 57 -3.32 6.94 1.67
CA GLY A 57 -2.36 6.41 2.64
C GLY A 57 -1.69 5.10 2.18
N ALA A 58 -1.63 4.86 0.87
CA ALA A 58 -1.05 3.69 0.25
C ALA A 58 0.23 4.03 -0.53
N HIS A 59 1.03 3.03 -0.87
CA HIS A 59 2.17 3.15 -1.78
C HIS A 59 1.82 2.75 -3.21
N VAL A 60 0.87 1.84 -3.36
CA VAL A 60 0.25 1.50 -4.65
C VAL A 60 -1.24 1.26 -4.45
N LEU A 61 -2.02 1.69 -5.41
CA LEU A 61 -3.46 1.52 -5.49
C LEU A 61 -3.77 0.70 -6.74
N PHE A 62 -4.71 -0.22 -6.65
CA PHE A 62 -5.23 -0.95 -7.80
C PHE A 62 -6.73 -0.69 -7.95
N TYR A 63 -7.16 -0.51 -9.17
CA TYR A 63 -8.57 -0.38 -9.55
C TYR A 63 -8.86 -1.13 -10.85
N GLN A 64 -10.11 -1.50 -11.08
CA GLN A 64 -10.50 -2.19 -12.30
C GLN A 64 -10.42 -1.25 -13.52
N THR A 65 -9.82 -1.72 -14.61
CA THR A 65 -9.60 -0.90 -15.82
C THR A 65 -10.89 -0.40 -16.48
N LYS A 66 -12.00 -1.09 -16.31
CA LYS A 66 -13.33 -0.68 -16.78
C LYS A 66 -13.97 0.45 -15.97
N HIS A 67 -13.44 0.76 -14.81
CA HIS A 67 -13.91 1.84 -13.95
C HIS A 67 -12.80 2.90 -13.87
N ALA A 68 -13.16 4.15 -14.20
CA ALA A 68 -12.27 5.25 -13.84
C ALA A 68 -12.16 5.33 -12.30
N LEU A 69 -11.04 5.84 -11.80
CA LEU A 69 -10.87 6.10 -10.36
C LEU A 69 -11.89 7.16 -9.91
N ARG A 70 -13.07 6.71 -9.51
CA ARG A 70 -14.19 7.54 -9.03
C ARG A 70 -14.55 7.10 -7.61
N GLY A 71 -15.26 7.97 -6.88
CA GLY A 71 -15.49 7.83 -5.45
C GLY A 71 -16.05 6.49 -4.95
N ASN A 72 -16.73 5.71 -5.79
CA ASN A 72 -17.36 4.43 -5.45
C ASN A 72 -16.67 3.23 -6.12
N ALA A 73 -15.39 3.37 -6.48
CA ALA A 73 -14.67 2.27 -7.11
C ALA A 73 -14.21 1.26 -6.06
N THR A 74 -14.31 -0.03 -6.36
CA THR A 74 -13.60 -1.08 -5.64
C THR A 74 -12.09 -0.82 -5.77
N LEU A 75 -11.41 -0.69 -4.65
CA LEU A 75 -9.99 -0.36 -4.58
C LEU A 75 -9.23 -1.41 -3.79
N ILE A 76 -8.05 -1.81 -4.30
CA ILE A 76 -7.08 -2.58 -3.53
C ILE A 76 -5.89 -1.66 -3.25
N MET A 77 -5.57 -1.49 -2.00
CA MET A 77 -4.50 -0.62 -1.52
C MET A 77 -3.40 -1.47 -0.90
N VAL A 78 -2.15 -1.14 -1.22
CA VAL A 78 -1.00 -1.78 -0.56
C VAL A 78 -0.08 -0.71 -0.01
N ARG A 79 0.32 -0.89 1.23
CA ARG A 79 1.36 -0.09 1.87
C ARG A 79 2.38 -0.99 2.56
N LEU A 80 3.63 -0.57 2.60
CA LEU A 80 4.66 -1.11 3.47
C LEU A 80 4.76 -0.18 4.68
N THR A 81 4.64 -0.73 5.86
CA THR A 81 4.74 0.03 7.12
C THR A 81 5.85 -0.56 7.98
N THR A 82 6.42 0.26 8.84
CA THR A 82 7.25 -0.22 9.93
C THR A 82 6.38 -0.31 11.18
N SER A 83 6.29 -1.48 11.77
CA SER A 83 5.49 -1.71 12.97
C SER A 83 6.39 -1.94 14.18
N ALA A 84 6.00 -1.36 15.32
CA ALA A 84 6.58 -1.69 16.63
C ALA A 84 5.98 -2.98 17.21
N ALA A 85 4.92 -3.52 16.61
CA ALA A 85 4.33 -4.78 17.01
C ALA A 85 5.27 -5.96 16.71
N ASN A 86 5.23 -6.99 17.56
CA ASN A 86 6.09 -8.15 17.40
C ASN A 86 5.69 -9.02 16.20
N ASP A 87 4.42 -8.98 15.81
CA ASP A 87 3.89 -9.75 14.69
C ASP A 87 2.68 -9.07 14.01
N ALA A 88 2.30 -9.62 12.87
CA ALA A 88 1.18 -9.13 12.06
C ALA A 88 -0.18 -9.32 12.77
N ALA A 89 -0.30 -10.29 13.68
CA ALA A 89 -1.55 -10.52 14.41
C ALA A 89 -1.83 -9.38 15.40
N GLN A 90 -0.79 -8.80 16.00
CA GLN A 90 -0.94 -7.63 16.87
C GLN A 90 -1.35 -6.39 16.07
N ASP A 91 -0.78 -6.19 14.86
CA ASP A 91 -1.19 -5.10 13.99
C ASP A 91 -2.68 -5.22 13.62
N LEU A 92 -3.11 -6.42 13.20
CA LEU A 92 -4.50 -6.70 12.87
C LEU A 92 -5.43 -6.53 14.06
N GLN A 93 -5.02 -6.98 15.26
CA GLN A 93 -5.81 -6.80 16.48
C GLN A 93 -5.98 -5.32 16.84
N SER A 94 -4.93 -4.53 16.66
CA SER A 94 -4.99 -3.07 16.88
C SER A 94 -6.01 -2.41 15.97
N ASP A 95 -6.03 -2.77 14.68
CA ASP A 95 -7.03 -2.26 13.75
C ASP A 95 -8.44 -2.71 14.12
N MET A 96 -8.63 -3.97 14.49
CA MET A 96 -9.94 -4.45 14.96
C MET A 96 -10.46 -3.65 16.15
N ASP A 97 -9.59 -3.29 17.09
CA ASP A 97 -9.96 -2.48 18.25
C ASP A 97 -10.25 -1.03 17.87
N ASP A 98 -9.52 -0.46 16.89
CA ASP A 98 -9.79 0.86 16.33
C ASP A 98 -11.16 0.90 15.63
N TYR A 99 -11.47 -0.12 14.83
CA TYR A 99 -12.77 -0.22 14.15
C TYR A 99 -13.91 -0.36 15.14
N ARG A 100 -13.76 -1.17 16.20
CA ARG A 100 -14.78 -1.25 17.29
C ARG A 100 -15.04 0.09 17.94
N ARG A 101 -13.99 0.89 18.14
CA ARG A 101 -14.12 2.23 18.74
C ARG A 101 -14.81 3.23 17.81
N ARG A 102 -14.59 3.12 16.51
CA ARG A 102 -15.14 4.06 15.51
C ARG A 102 -16.54 3.69 15.06
N PHE A 103 -16.83 2.40 14.95
CA PHE A 103 -18.06 1.87 14.36
C PHE A 103 -18.73 0.92 15.33
N GLY A 104 -19.84 1.32 15.90
CA GLY A 104 -20.55 0.58 16.95
C GLY A 104 -21.22 -0.74 16.53
N GLY A 105 -20.95 -1.27 15.37
CA GLY A 105 -21.60 -2.49 14.85
C GLY A 105 -20.74 -3.24 13.82
N VAL A 106 -19.41 -3.10 13.91
CA VAL A 106 -18.52 -3.79 12.97
C VAL A 106 -18.51 -5.30 13.22
N ALA A 107 -18.73 -6.07 12.17
CA ALA A 107 -18.54 -7.52 12.16
C ALA A 107 -17.17 -7.88 11.62
N PHE A 108 -16.52 -8.86 12.26
CA PHE A 108 -15.22 -9.40 11.81
C PHE A 108 -15.40 -10.86 11.42
N ARG A 109 -14.91 -11.23 10.26
CA ARG A 109 -14.93 -12.62 9.76
C ARG A 109 -13.54 -13.06 9.38
N ASP A 110 -13.27 -14.36 9.52
CA ASP A 110 -12.02 -14.93 9.01
C ASP A 110 -11.97 -14.83 7.49
N LEU A 111 -10.79 -14.48 6.98
CA LEU A 111 -10.51 -14.38 5.55
C LEU A 111 -9.34 -15.30 5.22
N GLU A 112 -9.57 -16.22 4.30
CA GLU A 112 -8.49 -17.09 3.80
C GLU A 112 -7.65 -16.36 2.76
N VAL A 113 -6.45 -15.97 3.16
CA VAL A 113 -5.42 -15.39 2.30
C VAL A 113 -4.10 -16.04 2.67
N SER A 114 -3.31 -16.39 1.68
CA SER A 114 -1.99 -16.98 1.87
C SER A 114 -0.95 -16.29 1.00
N HIS A 115 0.29 -16.39 1.43
CA HIS A 115 1.46 -15.96 0.66
C HIS A 115 2.42 -17.15 0.56
N PRO A 116 3.07 -17.39 -0.59
CA PRO A 116 3.95 -18.56 -0.77
C PRO A 116 5.15 -18.59 0.18
N GLU A 117 5.64 -17.43 0.61
CA GLU A 117 6.89 -17.31 1.38
C GLU A 117 6.70 -16.61 2.74
N TYR A 118 5.65 -15.79 2.89
CA TYR A 118 5.48 -14.92 4.04
C TYR A 118 4.28 -15.33 4.90
N ALA A 119 4.38 -15.11 6.19
CA ALA A 119 3.24 -15.30 7.08
C ALA A 119 2.19 -14.21 6.86
N CYS A 120 0.92 -14.62 6.81
CA CYS A 120 -0.23 -13.72 6.64
C CYS A 120 -1.24 -13.89 7.77
N VAL A 121 -1.89 -12.79 8.12
CA VAL A 121 -3.12 -12.78 8.92
C VAL A 121 -4.12 -11.87 8.24
N ALA A 122 -5.38 -12.29 8.17
CA ALA A 122 -6.38 -11.57 7.41
C ALA A 122 -7.77 -11.63 8.06
N LYS A 123 -8.54 -10.57 7.89
CA LYS A 123 -9.94 -10.46 8.32
C LYS A 123 -10.76 -9.65 7.31
N GLU A 124 -12.03 -10.00 7.22
CA GLU A 124 -13.05 -9.13 6.67
C GLU A 124 -13.63 -8.28 7.80
N PHE A 125 -13.74 -6.99 7.56
CA PHE A 125 -14.40 -5.98 8.38
C PHE A 125 -15.65 -5.54 7.64
N ALA A 126 -16.82 -5.69 8.24
CA ALA A 126 -18.08 -5.29 7.63
C ALA A 126 -18.84 -4.36 8.56
N VAL A 127 -19.21 -3.20 8.07
CA VAL A 127 -20.15 -2.29 8.72
C VAL A 127 -21.38 -2.22 7.84
N GLU A 128 -22.50 -2.73 8.34
CA GLU A 128 -23.73 -2.86 7.58
C GLU A 128 -24.13 -1.53 6.92
N SER A 129 -24.44 -1.58 5.61
CA SER A 129 -24.84 -0.44 4.78
C SER A 129 -23.78 0.66 4.62
N LEU A 130 -22.54 0.45 5.04
CA LEU A 130 -21.45 1.43 4.88
C LEU A 130 -20.33 0.92 3.98
N PHE A 131 -19.68 -0.18 4.35
CA PHE A 131 -18.56 -0.72 3.59
C PHE A 131 -18.20 -2.14 4.01
N HIS A 132 -17.45 -2.81 3.14
CA HIS A 132 -16.66 -4.00 3.44
C HIS A 132 -15.19 -3.70 3.20
N GLU A 133 -14.33 -4.09 4.14
CA GLU A 133 -12.88 -4.04 3.99
C GLU A 133 -12.30 -5.42 4.26
N TYR A 134 -11.44 -5.88 3.37
CA TYR A 134 -10.69 -7.13 3.49
C TYR A 134 -9.24 -6.76 3.76
N LEU A 135 -8.80 -6.92 4.99
CA LEU A 135 -7.47 -6.48 5.43
C LEU A 135 -6.56 -7.67 5.67
N THR A 136 -5.37 -7.62 5.10
CA THR A 136 -4.31 -8.62 5.29
C THR A 136 -3.02 -7.94 5.70
N TYR A 137 -2.43 -8.41 6.78
CA TYR A 137 -1.05 -8.12 7.14
C TYR A 137 -0.13 -9.26 6.71
N VAL A 138 0.96 -8.92 6.02
CA VAL A 138 1.96 -9.86 5.51
C VAL A 138 3.32 -9.53 6.12
N SER A 139 3.95 -10.52 6.74
CA SER A 139 5.26 -10.38 7.40
C SER A 139 6.36 -10.94 6.49
N PRO A 140 7.24 -10.10 5.91
CA PRO A 140 8.29 -10.55 4.98
C PRO A 140 9.41 -11.39 5.60
N GLY A 141 9.36 -11.67 6.89
CA GLY A 141 10.34 -12.51 7.57
C GLY A 141 10.39 -12.31 9.06
N ARG A 142 10.99 -13.29 9.78
CA ARG A 142 11.17 -13.19 11.23
C ARG A 142 12.18 -12.09 11.57
N GLY A 143 11.86 -11.28 12.60
CA GLY A 143 12.74 -10.21 13.08
C GLY A 143 12.73 -8.93 12.23
N ARG A 144 11.94 -8.89 11.16
CA ARG A 144 11.71 -7.66 10.40
C ARG A 144 10.59 -6.85 11.05
N THR A 145 10.76 -5.54 11.04
CA THR A 145 9.74 -4.59 11.50
C THR A 145 8.82 -4.16 10.37
N GLU A 146 9.23 -4.38 9.13
CA GLU A 146 8.43 -4.06 7.95
C GLU A 146 7.24 -5.02 7.83
N ARG A 147 6.09 -4.48 7.48
CA ARG A 147 4.83 -5.21 7.23
C ARG A 147 4.18 -4.66 5.99
N PHE A 148 3.72 -5.54 5.11
CA PHE A 148 2.73 -5.11 4.12
C PHE A 148 1.35 -5.10 4.78
N ALA A 149 0.62 -4.02 4.56
CA ALA A 149 -0.81 -3.97 4.80
C ALA A 149 -1.49 -3.86 3.44
N ALA A 150 -2.28 -4.86 3.08
CA ALA A 150 -3.10 -4.86 1.88
C ALA A 150 -4.57 -4.78 2.28
N ALA A 151 -5.32 -3.86 1.68
CA ALA A 151 -6.74 -3.69 1.93
C ALA A 151 -7.53 -3.66 0.63
N LEU A 152 -8.59 -4.45 0.54
CA LEU A 152 -9.62 -4.35 -0.50
C LEU A 152 -10.84 -3.67 0.11
N ASN A 153 -11.23 -2.52 -0.43
CA ASN A 153 -12.39 -1.75 0.01
C ASN A 153 -13.51 -1.81 -1.03
N THR A 154 -14.72 -2.11 -0.57
CA THR A 154 -15.93 -2.22 -1.39
C THR A 154 -17.13 -1.65 -0.65
N GLU A 155 -18.16 -1.19 -1.36
CA GLU A 155 -19.43 -0.75 -0.76
C GLU A 155 -20.31 -1.94 -0.31
N ALA A 156 -20.19 -3.06 -1.00
CA ALA A 156 -20.90 -4.30 -0.68
C ALA A 156 -19.89 -5.45 -0.55
N ALA A 157 -20.34 -6.62 -0.16
CA ALA A 157 -19.48 -7.80 -0.13
C ALA A 157 -18.77 -8.02 -1.47
N ALA A 158 -17.44 -8.20 -1.43
CA ALA A 158 -16.64 -8.36 -2.62
C ALA A 158 -17.06 -9.59 -3.43
N SER A 159 -17.10 -9.44 -4.74
CA SER A 159 -17.33 -10.55 -5.66
C SER A 159 -16.18 -11.58 -5.62
N PRO A 160 -16.41 -12.83 -6.03
CA PRO A 160 -15.34 -13.82 -6.13
C PRO A 160 -14.15 -13.35 -6.97
N ALA A 161 -14.40 -12.62 -8.07
CA ALA A 161 -13.34 -12.10 -8.94
C ALA A 161 -12.50 -11.00 -8.27
N GLU A 162 -13.12 -10.15 -7.44
CA GLU A 162 -12.41 -9.14 -6.66
C GLU A 162 -11.55 -9.77 -5.56
N LEU A 163 -12.07 -10.79 -4.89
CA LEU A 163 -11.31 -11.55 -3.89
C LEU A 163 -10.16 -12.34 -4.52
N GLU A 164 -10.35 -12.88 -5.73
CA GLU A 164 -9.28 -13.55 -6.47
C GLU A 164 -8.15 -12.56 -6.83
N ALA A 165 -8.50 -11.40 -7.37
CA ALA A 165 -7.53 -10.35 -7.67
C ALA A 165 -6.79 -9.88 -6.41
N TYR A 166 -7.51 -9.70 -5.30
CA TYR A 166 -6.92 -9.34 -4.01
C TYR A 166 -5.92 -10.39 -3.53
N ARG A 167 -6.29 -11.68 -3.55
CA ARG A 167 -5.40 -12.79 -3.19
C ARG A 167 -4.17 -12.85 -4.09
N ALA A 168 -4.35 -12.62 -5.40
CA ALA A 168 -3.24 -12.58 -6.36
C ALA A 168 -2.25 -11.43 -6.05
N ILE A 169 -2.76 -10.25 -5.70
CA ILE A 169 -1.93 -9.13 -5.26
C ILE A 169 -1.16 -9.51 -4.00
N VAL A 170 -1.85 -9.96 -2.95
CA VAL A 170 -1.21 -10.34 -1.68
C VAL A 170 -0.16 -11.42 -1.89
N GLY A 171 -0.49 -12.50 -2.61
CA GLY A 171 0.43 -13.61 -2.88
C GLY A 171 1.63 -13.25 -3.77
N SER A 172 1.61 -12.08 -4.39
CA SER A 172 2.70 -11.59 -5.26
C SER A 172 3.62 -10.56 -4.61
N LEU A 173 3.31 -10.09 -3.40
CA LEU A 173 4.10 -9.10 -2.68
C LEU A 173 5.52 -9.63 -2.44
N MET A 174 6.51 -8.82 -2.72
CA MET A 174 7.91 -9.20 -2.54
C MET A 174 8.69 -7.98 -2.05
N LEU A 175 9.27 -8.08 -0.86
CA LEU A 175 10.19 -7.05 -0.38
C LEU A 175 11.48 -7.16 -1.18
N LEU A 176 11.91 -6.05 -1.75
CA LEU A 176 13.18 -5.95 -2.47
C LEU A 176 14.23 -5.39 -1.51
N GLU A 177 15.45 -5.89 -1.59
CA GLU A 177 16.54 -5.24 -0.88
C GLU A 177 16.73 -3.83 -1.45
N ALA A 178 16.72 -2.83 -0.57
CA ALA A 178 17.06 -1.49 -1.00
C ALA A 178 18.46 -1.53 -1.63
N ALA A 179 18.54 -1.16 -2.89
CA ALA A 179 19.86 -1.01 -3.52
C ALA A 179 20.67 -0.06 -2.64
N SER A 180 21.76 -0.56 -2.06
CA SER A 180 22.65 0.26 -1.25
C SER A 180 23.03 1.48 -2.09
N ALA A 181 22.63 2.67 -1.63
CA ALA A 181 23.04 3.89 -2.32
C ALA A 181 24.57 3.86 -2.44
N PRO A 182 25.16 4.10 -3.63
CA PRO A 182 26.60 4.15 -3.77
C PRO A 182 27.14 5.16 -2.76
N ALA A 183 28.07 4.74 -1.92
CA ALA A 183 28.74 5.61 -0.96
C ALA A 183 29.27 6.84 -1.73
N ARG A 184 28.81 8.02 -1.37
CA ARG A 184 29.26 9.31 -1.91
C ARG A 184 30.60 9.70 -1.30
#